data_87a3130e2fa1f9107d27c867ade2435a
#
_entry.id   87a3130e2fa1f9107d27c867ade2435a
#
_cell.length_a   1.000
_cell.length_b   1.000
_cell.length_c   1.000
_cell.angle_alpha   90.00
_cell.angle_beta   90.00
_cell.angle_gamma   90.00
#
_symmetry.space_group_name_H-M   'P 1'
#
loop_
_entity.id
_entity.type
_entity.pdbx_description
1 polymer ?
#
loop_
_entity_poly.entity_id
_entity_poly.type
_entity_poly.pdbx_seq_one_letter_code
_entity_poly.pdbx_strand_id
1 'polypeptide(L)'
;SGESVLRNSIGAGTGQTDLHAPGHSCQHRAYRFAENTVDCFFRDDGLSDLIGFTYSEWHAEDAVANLVHHMENIKAACANCRDCAIVIILDGENAWEYYPENGYYFLDALYRELSGHPGFVLGTFSGFLDTRHPQRAHLASLKAGSWVYGTLSTWIGSPDKNRGWEM
;
A
#
# COMPACT_ATOMS: atom_id res chain seq x y z
N SER A 1 -5.30 -8.58 -1.04
CA SER A 1 -4.84 -7.27 -1.47
C SER A 1 -5.23 -6.18 -0.48
N GLY A 2 -4.42 -5.12 -0.37
CA GLY A 2 -4.69 -3.99 0.53
C GLY A 2 -6.03 -3.33 0.21
N GLU A 3 -6.33 -3.14 -1.07
CA GLU A 3 -7.62 -2.62 -1.54
C GLU A 3 -8.78 -3.55 -1.16
N SER A 4 -8.62 -4.86 -1.30
CA SER A 4 -9.66 -5.83 -0.94
C SER A 4 -9.93 -5.86 0.56
N VAL A 5 -8.89 -5.80 1.40
CA VAL A 5 -9.03 -5.70 2.85
C VAL A 5 -9.74 -4.42 3.24
N LEU A 6 -9.35 -3.28 2.66
CA LEU A 6 -10.01 -2.00 2.88
C LEU A 6 -11.48 -2.05 2.47
N ARG A 7 -11.77 -2.51 1.25
CA ARG A 7 -13.12 -2.61 0.70
C ARG A 7 -14.03 -3.50 1.56
N ASN A 8 -13.51 -4.66 1.98
CA ASN A 8 -14.22 -5.58 2.87
C ASN A 8 -14.43 -5.00 4.27
N SER A 9 -13.50 -4.18 4.76
CA SER A 9 -13.60 -3.52 6.05
C SER A 9 -14.64 -2.40 6.05
N ILE A 10 -14.71 -1.61 4.98
CA ILE A 10 -15.72 -0.57 4.79
C ILE A 10 -17.11 -1.18 4.61
N GLY A 11 -17.25 -2.24 3.81
CA GLY A 11 -18.53 -2.92 3.54
C GLY A 11 -19.11 -3.67 4.76
N ALA A 12 -18.30 -4.01 5.74
CA ALA A 12 -18.75 -4.67 6.97
C ALA A 12 -19.36 -3.71 8.01
N GLY A 13 -19.11 -2.42 7.87
CA GLY A 13 -19.70 -1.38 8.72
C GLY A 13 -20.97 -0.83 8.07
N THR A 14 -22.15 -1.14 8.63
CA THR A 14 -23.46 -0.67 8.14
C THR A 14 -23.72 0.81 8.46
N GLY A 15 -22.72 1.62 8.58
CA GLY A 15 -22.81 3.07 8.81
C GLY A 15 -22.16 3.83 7.67
N GLN A 16 -22.99 4.51 6.91
CA GLN A 16 -22.70 5.60 5.97
C GLN A 16 -21.23 6.13 6.01
N THR A 17 -20.33 5.42 5.38
CA THR A 17 -19.07 6.00 4.91
C THR A 17 -19.34 6.47 3.50
N ASP A 18 -18.99 7.73 3.20
CA ASP A 18 -19.06 8.29 1.85
C ASP A 18 -18.20 7.45 0.88
N LEU A 19 -18.77 6.33 0.44
CA LEU A 19 -18.20 5.45 -0.59
C LEU A 19 -18.23 6.09 -1.99
N HIS A 20 -18.54 7.39 -2.07
CA HIS A 20 -18.67 8.11 -3.33
C HIS A 20 -17.35 8.75 -3.80
N ALA A 21 -16.24 8.49 -3.10
CA ALA A 21 -14.94 8.82 -3.68
C ALA A 21 -14.59 7.76 -4.74
N PRO A 22 -14.36 8.14 -5.97
CA PRO A 22 -14.06 7.18 -7.04
C PRO A 22 -12.77 6.41 -6.73
N GLY A 23 -12.90 5.10 -6.63
CA GLY A 23 -11.87 4.05 -6.69
C GLY A 23 -10.59 4.29 -5.85
N HIS A 24 -9.56 4.77 -6.47
CA HIS A 24 -8.22 4.87 -5.90
C HIS A 24 -8.05 5.90 -4.76
N SER A 25 -8.87 6.95 -4.70
CA SER A 25 -8.69 8.01 -3.70
C SER A 25 -8.92 7.55 -2.25
N CYS A 26 -9.72 6.52 -2.03
CA CYS A 26 -9.97 5.98 -0.70
C CYS A 26 -8.76 5.23 -0.13
N GLN A 27 -7.98 4.55 -0.97
CA GLN A 27 -6.84 3.74 -0.55
C GLN A 27 -5.67 4.59 -0.03
N HIS A 28 -5.47 5.76 -0.62
CA HIS A 28 -4.32 6.63 -0.37
C HIS A 28 -4.53 7.63 0.76
N ARG A 29 -5.19 7.23 1.83
CA ARG A 29 -5.42 8.09 3.00
C ARG A 29 -5.21 7.33 4.31
N ALA A 30 -5.00 8.09 5.39
CA ALA A 30 -4.93 7.51 6.73
C ALA A 30 -6.31 7.11 7.24
N TYR A 31 -6.40 5.99 7.92
CA TYR A 31 -7.60 5.49 8.58
C TYR A 31 -7.35 5.32 10.07
N ARG A 32 -8.38 5.54 10.87
CA ARG A 32 -8.38 5.21 12.29
C ARG A 32 -9.37 4.08 12.55
N PHE A 33 -8.87 2.98 13.12
CA PHE A 33 -9.69 1.82 13.43
C PHE A 33 -10.38 1.99 14.79
N ALA A 34 -11.72 1.95 14.78
CA ALA A 34 -12.56 2.03 15.97
C ALA A 34 -12.14 3.20 16.90
N GLU A 35 -12.24 3.00 18.20
CA GLU A 35 -11.82 3.98 19.24
C GLU A 35 -10.31 3.84 19.59
N ASN A 36 -9.59 3.00 18.86
CA ASN A 36 -8.18 2.76 19.09
C ASN A 36 -7.31 3.92 18.63
N THR A 37 -6.11 3.99 19.20
CA THR A 37 -5.08 4.99 18.86
C THR A 37 -4.23 4.59 17.66
N VAL A 38 -4.58 3.49 16.97
CA VAL A 38 -3.81 2.97 15.85
C VAL A 38 -4.31 3.56 14.54
N ASP A 39 -3.41 4.19 13.81
CA ASP A 39 -3.65 4.64 12.44
C ASP A 39 -3.27 3.53 11.45
N CYS A 40 -4.13 3.30 10.46
CA CYS A 40 -3.97 2.26 9.45
C CYS A 40 -3.72 2.89 8.08
N PHE A 41 -2.81 2.29 7.33
CA PHE A 41 -2.54 2.59 5.94
C PHE A 41 -2.69 1.32 5.11
N PHE A 42 -3.18 1.45 3.90
CA PHE A 42 -3.40 0.30 3.03
C PHE A 42 -2.41 0.31 1.88
N ARG A 43 -1.84 -0.85 1.62
CA ARG A 43 -0.89 -1.12 0.53
C ARG A 43 -1.53 -0.77 -0.82
N ASP A 44 -0.80 -0.04 -1.66
CA ASP A 44 -1.10 0.00 -3.08
C ASP A 44 -0.61 -1.30 -3.72
N ASP A 45 -1.55 -2.14 -4.11
CA ASP A 45 -1.24 -3.45 -4.67
C ASP A 45 -0.58 -3.33 -6.04
N GLY A 46 -1.07 -2.41 -6.88
CA GLY A 46 -0.53 -2.21 -8.22
C GLY A 46 0.94 -1.82 -8.20
N LEU A 47 1.31 -0.80 -7.45
CA LEU A 47 2.70 -0.34 -7.35
C LEU A 47 3.60 -1.37 -6.68
N SER A 48 3.10 -1.98 -5.60
CA SER A 48 3.88 -2.98 -4.86
C SER A 48 4.10 -4.25 -5.68
N ASP A 49 3.12 -4.68 -6.46
CA ASP A 49 3.23 -5.86 -7.33
C ASP A 49 4.12 -5.61 -8.55
N LEU A 50 4.14 -4.40 -9.10
CA LEU A 50 5.11 -4.02 -10.12
C LEU A 50 6.54 -4.17 -9.61
N ILE A 51 6.82 -3.69 -8.41
CA ILE A 51 8.14 -3.84 -7.78
C ILE A 51 8.41 -5.32 -7.47
N GLY A 52 7.47 -6.01 -6.84
CA GLY A 52 7.69 -7.39 -6.38
C GLY A 52 7.83 -8.43 -7.50
N PHE A 53 7.18 -8.21 -8.67
CA PHE A 53 7.04 -9.27 -9.68
C PHE A 53 7.39 -8.86 -11.11
N THR A 54 7.56 -7.57 -11.41
CA THR A 54 7.73 -7.12 -12.79
C THR A 54 9.08 -6.45 -13.02
N TYR A 55 9.45 -5.52 -12.17
CA TYR A 55 10.62 -4.66 -12.42
C TYR A 55 11.97 -5.34 -12.23
N SER A 56 12.03 -6.50 -11.60
CA SER A 56 13.26 -7.30 -11.49
C SER A 56 13.88 -7.66 -12.84
N GLU A 57 13.05 -7.73 -13.89
CA GLU A 57 13.48 -8.04 -15.25
C GLU A 57 13.72 -6.80 -16.13
N TRP A 58 13.47 -5.60 -15.58
CA TRP A 58 13.61 -4.37 -16.35
C TRP A 58 14.94 -3.67 -16.07
N HIS A 59 15.35 -2.81 -17.00
CA HIS A 59 16.42 -1.85 -16.70
C HIS A 59 15.97 -0.91 -15.59
N ALA A 60 16.82 -0.65 -14.61
CA ALA A 60 16.45 0.06 -13.38
C ALA A 60 15.83 1.46 -13.64
N GLU A 61 16.43 2.24 -14.56
CA GLU A 61 15.94 3.58 -14.88
C GLU A 61 14.55 3.54 -15.55
N ASP A 62 14.31 2.54 -16.43
CA ASP A 62 13.01 2.36 -17.10
C ASP A 62 11.93 1.94 -16.09
N ALA A 63 12.27 1.04 -15.18
CA ALA A 63 11.39 0.59 -14.11
C ALA A 63 11.00 1.75 -13.20
N VAL A 64 11.97 2.58 -12.80
CA VAL A 64 11.73 3.76 -11.95
C VAL A 64 10.89 4.81 -12.70
N ALA A 65 11.19 5.09 -13.97
CA ALA A 65 10.40 6.04 -14.77
C ALA A 65 8.94 5.58 -14.89
N ASN A 66 8.71 4.28 -15.10
CA ASN A 66 7.37 3.70 -15.15
C ASN A 66 6.66 3.79 -13.79
N LEU A 67 7.35 3.46 -12.70
CA LEU A 67 6.79 3.58 -11.35
C LEU A 67 6.36 5.03 -11.03
N VAL A 68 7.23 5.99 -11.31
CA VAL A 68 6.97 7.43 -11.10
C VAL A 68 5.77 7.88 -11.93
N HIS A 69 5.67 7.44 -13.20
CA HIS A 69 4.52 7.72 -14.04
C HIS A 69 3.21 7.21 -13.40
N HIS A 70 3.18 5.98 -12.86
CA HIS A 70 2.02 5.47 -12.14
C HIS A 70 1.70 6.30 -10.89
N MET A 71 2.71 6.70 -10.13
CA MET A 71 2.54 7.56 -8.96
C MET A 71 1.96 8.94 -9.34
N GLU A 72 2.39 9.54 -10.45
CA GLU A 72 1.83 10.78 -10.96
C GLU A 72 0.36 10.65 -11.36
N ASN A 73 -0.02 9.52 -11.97
CA ASN A 73 -1.41 9.21 -12.30
C ASN A 73 -2.28 9.09 -11.02
N ILE A 74 -1.77 8.43 -9.99
CA ILE A 74 -2.43 8.36 -8.68
C ILE A 74 -2.58 9.76 -8.08
N LYS A 75 -1.53 10.56 -8.09
CA LYS A 75 -1.55 11.95 -7.62
C LYS A 75 -2.61 12.77 -8.35
N ALA A 76 -2.70 12.64 -9.68
CA ALA A 76 -3.71 13.32 -10.49
C ALA A 76 -5.13 12.86 -10.11
N ALA A 77 -5.33 11.56 -9.93
CA ALA A 77 -6.61 11.00 -9.49
C ALA A 77 -7.00 11.45 -8.07
N CYS A 78 -6.01 11.69 -7.22
CA CYS A 78 -6.18 12.17 -5.85
C CYS A 78 -6.17 13.71 -5.72
N ALA A 79 -6.28 14.47 -6.79
CA ALA A 79 -6.15 15.93 -6.77
C ALA A 79 -7.10 16.65 -5.79
N ASN A 80 -8.25 16.05 -5.50
CA ASN A 80 -9.23 16.53 -4.53
C ASN A 80 -8.99 16.01 -3.10
N CYS A 81 -7.99 15.17 -2.89
CA CYS A 81 -7.61 14.65 -1.58
C CYS A 81 -6.46 15.49 -1.02
N ARG A 82 -6.73 16.23 0.04
CA ARG A 82 -5.75 17.17 0.59
C ARG A 82 -4.52 16.48 1.19
N ASP A 83 -4.70 15.29 1.75
CA ASP A 83 -3.69 14.57 2.53
C ASP A 83 -3.60 13.12 2.04
N CYS A 84 -3.01 12.92 0.85
CA CYS A 84 -2.80 11.59 0.27
C CYS A 84 -1.40 11.06 0.59
N ALA A 85 -1.34 9.76 0.86
CA ALA A 85 -0.10 9.00 0.98
C ALA A 85 -0.13 7.81 0.03
N ILE A 86 0.82 7.72 -0.87
CA ILE A 86 1.04 6.53 -1.70
C ILE A 86 1.84 5.53 -0.88
N VAL A 87 1.29 4.34 -0.66
CA VAL A 87 1.82 3.36 0.28
C VAL A 87 2.29 2.12 -0.48
N ILE A 88 3.59 1.93 -0.53
CA ILE A 88 4.24 0.76 -1.12
C ILE A 88 4.71 -0.12 0.04
N ILE A 89 4.25 -1.37 0.07
CA ILE A 89 4.60 -2.36 1.09
C ILE A 89 5.04 -3.63 0.41
N LEU A 90 6.22 -4.10 0.77
CA LEU A 90 6.86 -5.31 0.26
C LEU A 90 7.21 -6.24 1.42
N ASP A 91 7.36 -7.52 1.13
CA ASP A 91 7.90 -8.48 2.07
C ASP A 91 9.36 -8.13 2.36
N GLY A 92 9.75 -8.08 3.63
CA GLY A 92 11.10 -7.62 4.00
C GLY A 92 12.19 -8.64 3.73
N GLU A 93 11.83 -9.93 3.74
CA GLU A 93 12.77 -11.04 3.63
C GLU A 93 13.12 -11.42 2.18
N ASN A 94 12.27 -11.09 1.20
CA ASN A 94 12.41 -11.60 -0.17
C ASN A 94 12.17 -10.56 -1.29
N ALA A 95 12.06 -9.28 -0.95
CA ALA A 95 11.70 -8.25 -1.91
C ALA A 95 12.72 -8.09 -3.05
N TRP A 96 13.99 -8.36 -2.80
CA TRP A 96 15.09 -7.99 -3.69
C TRP A 96 15.89 -9.17 -4.27
N GLU A 97 15.60 -10.40 -3.88
CA GLU A 97 16.40 -11.58 -4.24
C GLU A 97 16.41 -11.89 -5.76
N TYR A 98 15.39 -11.43 -6.48
CA TYR A 98 15.33 -11.58 -7.95
C TYR A 98 15.88 -10.38 -8.73
N TYR A 99 16.29 -9.32 -8.03
CA TYR A 99 16.88 -8.15 -8.68
C TYR A 99 18.40 -8.27 -8.83
N PRO A 100 19.00 -7.72 -9.92
CA PRO A 100 20.44 -7.58 -10.00
C PRO A 100 21.03 -6.90 -8.78
N GLU A 101 22.11 -7.45 -8.23
CA GLU A 101 22.79 -6.94 -7.03
C GLU A 101 21.83 -6.67 -5.86
N ASN A 102 20.85 -7.57 -5.64
CA ASN A 102 19.85 -7.46 -4.58
C ASN A 102 19.12 -6.11 -4.57
N GLY A 103 18.81 -5.60 -5.76
CA GLY A 103 18.04 -4.37 -5.93
C GLY A 103 18.84 -3.07 -5.86
N TYR A 104 20.17 -3.13 -5.76
CA TYR A 104 21.01 -1.94 -5.62
C TYR A 104 20.72 -0.89 -6.71
N TYR A 105 20.74 -1.27 -7.97
CA TYR A 105 20.55 -0.33 -9.08
C TYR A 105 19.13 0.27 -9.10
N PHE A 106 18.13 -0.55 -8.85
CA PHE A 106 16.74 -0.08 -8.77
C PHE A 106 16.54 0.89 -7.60
N LEU A 107 17.02 0.53 -6.42
CA LEU A 107 16.89 1.38 -5.23
C LEU A 107 17.65 2.69 -5.35
N ASP A 108 18.87 2.67 -5.89
CA ASP A 108 19.66 3.90 -6.13
C ASP A 108 18.93 4.83 -7.09
N ALA A 109 18.46 4.32 -8.23
CA ALA A 109 17.69 5.09 -9.19
C ALA A 109 16.39 5.63 -8.59
N LEU A 110 15.65 4.81 -7.84
CA LEU A 110 14.39 5.19 -7.20
C LEU A 110 14.57 6.31 -6.18
N TYR A 111 15.53 6.17 -5.27
CA TYR A 111 15.75 7.19 -4.25
C TYR A 111 16.30 8.49 -4.85
N ARG A 112 17.15 8.42 -5.87
CA ARG A 112 17.64 9.59 -6.59
C ARG A 112 16.50 10.35 -7.26
N GLU A 113 15.64 9.64 -7.97
CA GLU A 113 14.49 10.23 -8.66
C GLU A 113 13.49 10.85 -7.67
N LEU A 114 13.05 10.09 -6.68
CA LEU A 114 12.03 10.57 -5.74
C LEU A 114 12.53 11.67 -4.81
N SER A 115 13.81 11.67 -4.43
CA SER A 115 14.39 12.73 -3.60
C SER A 115 14.46 14.07 -4.31
N GLY A 116 14.60 14.07 -5.64
CA GLY A 116 14.61 15.27 -6.48
C GLY A 116 13.24 15.65 -7.06
N HIS A 117 12.24 14.79 -6.92
CA HIS A 117 10.97 14.95 -7.63
C HIS A 117 10.11 16.06 -6.99
N PRO A 118 9.71 17.10 -7.75
CA PRO A 118 8.98 18.25 -7.18
C PRO A 118 7.55 17.91 -6.72
N GLY A 119 7.03 16.77 -7.15
CA GLY A 119 5.66 16.36 -6.90
C GLY A 119 5.46 15.42 -5.72
N PHE A 120 6.54 14.86 -5.15
CA PHE A 120 6.48 13.89 -4.08
C PHE A 120 7.38 14.29 -2.91
N VAL A 121 7.01 13.81 -1.73
CA VAL A 121 7.80 13.91 -0.51
C VAL A 121 7.94 12.52 0.07
N LEU A 122 9.17 12.02 0.16
CA LEU A 122 9.46 10.77 0.85
C LEU A 122 9.29 10.97 2.36
N GLY A 123 8.70 10.00 3.01
CA GLY A 123 8.46 10.07 4.45
C GLY A 123 8.13 8.72 5.07
N THR A 124 8.07 8.73 6.39
CA THR A 124 7.55 7.62 7.20
C THR A 124 6.08 7.86 7.54
N PHE A 125 5.37 6.82 7.94
CA PHE A 125 3.97 6.95 8.39
C PHE A 125 3.85 7.94 9.56
N SER A 126 4.73 7.83 10.56
CA SER A 126 4.76 8.75 11.70
C SER A 126 5.01 10.19 11.25
N GLY A 127 6.04 10.39 10.41
CA GLY A 127 6.37 11.72 9.86
C GLY A 127 5.21 12.33 9.08
N PHE A 128 4.47 11.54 8.28
CA PHE A 128 3.28 12.00 7.58
C PHE A 128 2.18 12.42 8.55
N LEU A 129 1.91 11.62 9.58
CA LEU A 129 0.89 11.91 10.58
C LEU A 129 1.23 13.16 11.40
N ASP A 130 2.50 13.34 11.76
CA ASP A 130 2.98 14.42 12.60
C ASP A 130 3.10 15.75 11.86
N THR A 131 3.46 15.71 10.56
CA THR A 131 3.68 16.94 9.79
C THR A 131 2.45 17.41 9.03
N ARG A 132 1.63 16.50 8.55
CA ARG A 132 0.43 16.82 7.76
C ARG A 132 -0.83 16.88 8.58
N HIS A 133 -0.86 16.23 9.76
CA HIS A 133 -2.07 16.11 10.58
C HIS A 133 -3.30 15.72 9.76
N PRO A 134 -3.21 14.63 8.93
CA PRO A 134 -4.25 14.33 7.97
C PRO A 134 -5.57 14.00 8.65
N GLN A 135 -6.67 14.35 8.00
CA GLN A 135 -7.98 13.88 8.42
C GLN A 135 -8.07 12.37 8.24
N ARG A 136 -8.19 11.64 9.34
CA ARG A 136 -8.32 10.19 9.32
C ARG A 136 -9.76 9.80 9.01
N ALA A 137 -9.93 8.88 8.05
CA ALA A 137 -11.22 8.27 7.85
C ALA A 137 -11.45 7.21 8.93
N HIS A 138 -12.70 7.07 9.37
CA HIS A 138 -13.05 6.11 10.41
C HIS A 138 -13.29 4.73 9.81
N LEU A 139 -12.70 3.68 10.42
CA LEU A 139 -13.00 2.28 10.16
C LEU A 139 -13.68 1.68 11.39
N ALA A 140 -14.96 1.33 11.27
CA ALA A 140 -15.71 0.69 12.35
C ALA A 140 -15.24 -0.75 12.61
N SER A 141 -14.76 -1.43 11.58
CA SER A 141 -14.18 -2.77 11.67
C SER A 141 -13.00 -2.92 10.74
N LEU A 142 -12.06 -3.78 11.09
CA LEU A 142 -10.95 -4.16 10.23
C LEU A 142 -11.06 -5.67 9.93
N LYS A 143 -11.28 -6.01 8.68
CA LYS A 143 -11.31 -7.41 8.25
C LYS A 143 -9.89 -7.97 8.22
N ALA A 144 -9.71 -9.11 8.89
CA ALA A 144 -8.47 -9.88 8.78
C ALA A 144 -8.31 -10.38 7.34
N GLY A 145 -7.13 -10.18 6.79
CA GLY A 145 -6.81 -10.57 5.42
C GLY A 145 -5.35 -10.29 5.10
N SER A 146 -4.96 -10.69 3.92
CA SER A 146 -3.60 -10.54 3.42
C SER A 146 -3.58 -9.90 2.04
N TRP A 147 -2.40 -9.64 1.52
CA TRP A 147 -2.22 -9.18 0.15
C TRP A 147 -2.63 -10.26 -0.89
N VAL A 148 -2.62 -11.56 -0.50
CA VAL A 148 -3.07 -12.65 -1.38
C VAL A 148 -4.59 -12.79 -1.31
N TYR A 149 -5.28 -12.41 -2.35
CA TYR A 149 -6.75 -12.46 -2.51
C TYR A 149 -7.55 -11.72 -1.42
N GLY A 150 -6.91 -10.90 -0.58
CA GLY A 150 -7.58 -10.20 0.53
C GLY A 150 -8.07 -11.11 1.65
N THR A 151 -7.61 -12.37 1.71
CA THR A 151 -7.98 -13.37 2.70
C THR A 151 -6.75 -14.03 3.32
N LEU A 152 -6.94 -14.83 4.35
CA LEU A 152 -5.87 -15.64 4.95
C LEU A 152 -5.91 -17.12 4.48
N SER A 153 -6.77 -17.45 3.52
CA SER A 153 -7.00 -18.84 3.07
C SER A 153 -5.77 -19.52 2.44
N THR A 154 -4.80 -18.74 1.98
CA THR A 154 -3.52 -19.27 1.46
C THR A 154 -2.70 -19.94 2.57
N TRP A 155 -2.79 -19.44 3.80
CA TRP A 155 -2.00 -19.93 4.94
C TRP A 155 -2.82 -20.76 5.92
N ILE A 156 -4.07 -20.37 6.16
CA ILE A 156 -4.97 -21.00 7.13
C ILE A 156 -6.33 -21.34 6.49
N GLY A 157 -7.14 -22.13 7.18
CA GLY A 157 -8.52 -22.42 6.80
C GLY A 157 -8.74 -23.84 6.23
N SER A 158 -7.70 -24.54 5.74
CA SER A 158 -7.78 -25.97 5.47
C SER A 158 -7.30 -26.78 6.69
N PRO A 159 -7.90 -27.97 6.97
CA PRO A 159 -7.50 -28.79 8.12
C PRO A 159 -6.00 -29.11 8.17
N ASP A 160 -5.41 -29.42 7.02
CA ASP A 160 -3.99 -29.75 6.94
C ASP A 160 -3.07 -28.55 7.24
N LYS A 161 -3.43 -27.39 6.75
CA LYS A 161 -2.69 -26.15 7.04
C LYS A 161 -2.83 -25.74 8.51
N ASN A 162 -4.04 -25.82 9.06
CA ASN A 162 -4.27 -25.51 10.48
C ASN A 162 -3.47 -26.46 11.38
N ARG A 163 -3.45 -27.76 11.06
CA ARG A 163 -2.65 -28.73 11.79
C ARG A 163 -1.15 -28.40 11.78
N GLY A 164 -0.62 -27.85 10.66
CA GLY A 164 0.76 -27.38 10.59
C GLY A 164 1.06 -26.21 11.53
N TRP A 165 0.06 -25.37 11.84
CA TRP A 165 0.20 -24.27 12.81
C TRP A 165 0.11 -24.72 14.27
N GLU A 166 -0.49 -25.87 14.54
CA GLU A 166 -0.65 -26.43 15.88
C GLU A 166 0.56 -27.27 16.35
N MET A 167 1.48 -27.60 15.44
CA MET A 167 2.71 -28.38 15.72
C MET A 167 3.87 -27.50 16.13
#